data_dbe89ca1df9488441a36993f06ec1fd2
#
_entry.id   dbe89ca1df9488441a36993f06ec1fd2
#
_cell.length_a   1.000
_cell.length_b   1.000
_cell.length_c   1.000
_cell.angle_alpha   90.00
_cell.angle_beta   90.00
_cell.angle_gamma   90.00
#
_symmetry.space_group_name_H-M   'P 1'
#
loop_
_entity.id
_entity.type
_entity.pdbx_description
1 polymer ?
#
loop_
_entity_poly.entity_id
_entity_poly.type
_entity_poly.pdbx_seq_one_letter_code
_entity_poly.pdbx_strand_id
1 'polypeptide(L)'
;PDKAFQDKLFPFTWDAVRYNGKLIAYPIAVEALSLIYNKDLVPNPPKTWEEIPALDKELKAKGKSALMFNLQEPYFTWPLIAADGGYAFKFENGKYDVKDVGVDNAGAKKGLTFLVDLIKNKHMNADTDYSIAEAAFNKGETAMTINGPWAWTNIDKSKVNYGVTLLPTFNGKPSKPFVGVLSAGINAASPNKELAKEFLENYLLTDQGLDEVNKDKPLGAVALKSFQDQLAKDPRIAATMDNAQKGEIMPNIPQMAAFWYATRTAVINAASGRQTVDAALKDAQGRITK
;
A
#
# COMPACT_ATOMS: atom_id res chain seq x y z
N PRO A 1 2.43 -16.98 21.04
CA PRO A 1 3.91 -17.03 20.96
C PRO A 1 4.55 -16.29 22.12
N ASP A 2 5.70 -16.75 22.57
CA ASP A 2 6.43 -16.06 23.61
C ASP A 2 7.17 -14.84 23.06
N LYS A 3 7.74 -14.02 23.97
CA LYS A 3 8.41 -12.80 23.56
C LYS A 3 9.65 -13.07 22.70
N ALA A 4 10.38 -14.13 22.97
CA ALA A 4 11.57 -14.49 22.20
C ALA A 4 11.20 -14.76 20.73
N PHE A 5 10.08 -15.44 20.48
CA PHE A 5 9.60 -15.66 19.15
C PHE A 5 9.06 -14.37 18.52
N GLN A 6 8.31 -13.59 19.30
CA GLN A 6 7.77 -12.32 18.78
C GLN A 6 8.88 -11.38 18.28
N ASP A 7 10.05 -11.39 18.94
CA ASP A 7 11.16 -10.53 18.56
C ASP A 7 11.80 -10.93 17.21
N LYS A 8 11.52 -12.12 16.69
CA LYS A 8 12.04 -12.57 15.39
C LYS A 8 11.31 -11.94 14.20
N LEU A 9 10.11 -11.42 14.41
CA LEU A 9 9.29 -10.80 13.39
C LEU A 9 9.21 -9.29 13.61
N PHE A 10 9.01 -8.54 12.53
CA PHE A 10 8.87 -7.09 12.63
C PHE A 10 7.67 -6.72 13.52
N PRO A 11 7.85 -5.80 14.48
CA PRO A 11 6.76 -5.46 15.42
C PRO A 11 5.46 -5.03 14.75
N PHE A 12 5.53 -4.27 13.67
CA PHE A 12 4.30 -3.81 13.01
C PHE A 12 3.48 -4.95 12.42
N THR A 13 4.10 -6.10 12.08
CA THR A 13 3.36 -7.24 11.54
C THR A 13 2.47 -7.89 12.60
N TRP A 14 2.88 -7.85 13.86
CA TRP A 14 2.05 -8.34 14.96
C TRP A 14 0.79 -7.51 15.14
N ASP A 15 0.86 -6.20 14.87
CA ASP A 15 -0.33 -5.34 14.96
C ASP A 15 -1.40 -5.75 13.93
N ALA A 16 -0.99 -6.29 12.79
CA ALA A 16 -1.94 -6.77 11.77
C ALA A 16 -2.73 -8.00 12.22
N VAL A 17 -2.21 -8.78 13.16
CA VAL A 17 -2.82 -10.01 13.64
C VAL A 17 -3.36 -9.88 15.07
N ARG A 18 -3.51 -8.66 15.55
CA ARG A 18 -4.03 -8.38 16.89
C ARG A 18 -5.51 -8.01 16.79
N TYR A 19 -6.33 -8.71 17.53
CA TYR A 19 -7.76 -8.44 17.60
C TYR A 19 -8.18 -8.37 19.07
N ASN A 20 -8.77 -7.25 19.46
CA ASN A 20 -9.13 -6.97 20.87
C ASN A 20 -7.95 -7.17 21.83
N GLY A 21 -6.75 -6.75 21.41
CA GLY A 21 -5.54 -6.85 22.20
C GLY A 21 -4.87 -8.22 22.20
N LYS A 22 -5.44 -9.20 21.50
CA LYS A 22 -4.91 -10.58 21.45
C LYS A 22 -4.34 -10.93 20.09
N LEU A 23 -3.22 -11.64 20.07
CA LEU A 23 -2.65 -12.15 18.84
C LEU A 23 -3.44 -13.37 18.38
N ILE A 24 -3.96 -13.33 17.14
CA ILE A 24 -4.85 -14.38 16.61
C ILE A 24 -4.24 -15.15 15.45
N ALA A 25 -3.06 -14.76 14.98
CA ALA A 25 -2.40 -15.40 13.84
C ALA A 25 -0.91 -15.15 13.87
N TYR A 26 -0.19 -15.81 12.95
CA TYR A 26 1.24 -15.61 12.76
C TYR A 26 1.48 -14.86 11.45
N PRO A 27 2.14 -13.70 11.48
CA PRO A 27 2.47 -12.99 10.24
C PRO A 27 3.49 -13.77 9.41
N ILE A 28 3.30 -13.81 8.10
CA ILE A 28 4.20 -14.52 7.19
C ILE A 28 4.84 -13.58 6.19
N ALA A 29 4.04 -12.85 5.43
CA ALA A 29 4.51 -11.97 4.36
C ALA A 29 3.87 -10.61 4.44
N VAL A 30 4.55 -9.61 3.85
CA VAL A 30 4.14 -8.21 3.89
C VAL A 30 3.97 -7.71 2.46
N GLU A 31 2.88 -7.00 2.22
CA GLU A 31 2.52 -6.47 0.92
C GLU A 31 2.16 -5.01 1.03
N ALA A 32 2.74 -4.17 0.18
CA ALA A 32 2.45 -2.75 0.13
C ALA A 32 2.72 -2.20 -1.26
N LEU A 33 2.08 -1.08 -1.58
CA LEU A 33 2.35 -0.38 -2.83
C LEU A 33 3.70 0.32 -2.78
N SER A 34 4.34 0.42 -3.95
CA SER A 34 5.58 1.15 -4.15
C SER A 34 5.49 1.96 -5.43
N LEU A 35 6.44 2.89 -5.60
CA LEU A 35 6.59 3.60 -6.86
C LEU A 35 7.42 2.74 -7.81
N ILE A 36 6.85 2.43 -8.96
CA ILE A 36 7.53 1.67 -10.02
C ILE A 36 7.84 2.65 -11.14
N TYR A 37 9.08 2.71 -11.58
CA TYR A 37 9.51 3.69 -12.56
C TYR A 37 10.30 3.08 -13.69
N ASN A 38 10.18 3.68 -14.87
CA ASN A 38 10.93 3.30 -16.06
C ASN A 38 12.28 4.03 -16.03
N LYS A 39 13.36 3.30 -15.87
CA LYS A 39 14.71 3.88 -15.74
C LYS A 39 15.18 4.60 -16.99
N ASP A 40 14.65 4.24 -18.15
CA ASP A 40 15.00 4.90 -19.40
C ASP A 40 14.33 6.26 -19.55
N LEU A 41 13.12 6.41 -19.02
CA LEU A 41 12.36 7.67 -19.08
C LEU A 41 12.66 8.59 -17.89
N VAL A 42 12.88 8.01 -16.72
CA VAL A 42 13.13 8.77 -15.49
C VAL A 42 14.16 8.02 -14.64
N PRO A 43 15.45 8.18 -14.95
CA PRO A 43 16.51 7.47 -14.21
C PRO A 43 16.57 7.85 -12.72
N ASN A 44 16.16 9.07 -12.38
CA ASN A 44 16.09 9.55 -11.00
C ASN A 44 14.64 9.91 -10.69
N PRO A 45 13.83 8.97 -10.17
CA PRO A 45 12.43 9.25 -9.94
C PRO A 45 12.23 10.34 -8.87
N PRO A 46 11.14 11.11 -8.95
CA PRO A 46 10.89 12.19 -8.01
C PRO A 46 10.73 11.64 -6.60
N LYS A 47 11.26 12.36 -5.62
CA LYS A 47 11.12 12.00 -4.21
C LYS A 47 9.88 12.62 -3.58
N THR A 48 9.26 13.58 -4.26
CA THR A 48 8.07 14.29 -3.77
C THR A 48 6.96 14.28 -4.81
N TRP A 49 5.72 14.27 -4.33
CA TRP A 49 4.56 14.42 -5.21
C TRP A 49 4.58 15.78 -5.91
N GLU A 50 5.07 16.81 -5.22
CA GLU A 50 5.07 18.18 -5.71
C GLU A 50 5.92 18.36 -6.98
N GLU A 51 6.88 17.48 -7.21
CA GLU A 51 7.73 17.51 -8.40
C GLU A 51 7.06 16.91 -9.65
N ILE A 52 5.99 16.15 -9.47
CA ILE A 52 5.37 15.39 -10.57
C ILE A 52 4.76 16.29 -11.65
N PRO A 53 4.06 17.39 -11.32
CA PRO A 53 3.54 18.27 -12.38
C PRO A 53 4.60 18.77 -13.36
N ALA A 54 5.75 19.22 -12.87
CA ALA A 54 6.84 19.68 -13.72
C ALA A 54 7.42 18.54 -14.55
N LEU A 55 7.60 17.38 -13.95
CA LEU A 55 8.10 16.19 -14.65
C LEU A 55 7.14 15.76 -15.77
N ASP A 56 5.84 15.80 -15.50
CA ASP A 56 4.84 15.45 -16.50
C ASP A 56 4.87 16.40 -17.70
N LYS A 57 5.05 17.70 -17.43
CA LYS A 57 5.15 18.70 -18.49
C LYS A 57 6.33 18.39 -19.41
N GLU A 58 7.49 18.04 -18.84
CA GLU A 58 8.68 17.66 -19.61
C GLU A 58 8.41 16.40 -20.46
N LEU A 59 7.78 15.39 -19.87
CA LEU A 59 7.52 14.13 -20.55
C LEU A 59 6.44 14.25 -21.62
N LYS A 60 5.42 15.11 -21.40
CA LYS A 60 4.40 15.38 -22.42
C LYS A 60 5.00 15.96 -23.70
N ALA A 61 6.06 16.76 -23.58
CA ALA A 61 6.79 17.27 -24.75
C ALA A 61 7.41 16.16 -25.56
N LYS A 62 7.65 14.99 -24.98
CA LYS A 62 8.18 13.79 -25.64
C LYS A 62 7.11 12.77 -25.99
N GLY A 63 5.85 13.12 -25.84
CA GLY A 63 4.73 12.19 -26.09
C GLY A 63 4.52 11.15 -25.00
N LYS A 64 5.06 11.39 -23.78
CA LYS A 64 4.94 10.49 -22.64
C LYS A 64 4.24 11.20 -21.50
N SER A 65 3.88 10.44 -20.44
CA SER A 65 3.35 11.01 -19.21
C SER A 65 4.22 10.62 -18.02
N ALA A 66 4.08 11.37 -16.92
CA ALA A 66 4.88 11.10 -15.74
C ALA A 66 4.36 9.90 -14.94
N LEU A 67 3.07 9.87 -14.66
CA LEU A 67 2.50 8.91 -13.72
C LEU A 67 1.08 8.50 -14.14
N MET A 68 0.84 7.21 -14.17
CA MET A 68 -0.51 6.65 -14.31
C MET A 68 -0.67 5.52 -13.32
N PHE A 69 -1.74 5.54 -12.54
CA PHE A 69 -2.07 4.45 -11.63
C PHE A 69 -3.58 4.38 -11.45
N ASN A 70 -4.05 3.31 -10.84
CA ASN A 70 -5.48 3.07 -10.67
C ASN A 70 -6.11 4.12 -9.75
N LEU A 71 -6.96 4.97 -10.31
CA LEU A 71 -7.65 6.03 -9.56
C LEU A 71 -9.06 5.59 -9.10
N GLN A 72 -9.49 4.38 -9.46
CA GLN A 72 -10.84 3.91 -9.16
C GLN A 72 -10.96 3.27 -7.78
N GLU A 73 -9.86 2.78 -7.23
CA GLU A 73 -9.87 2.09 -5.94
C GLU A 73 -9.08 2.85 -4.87
N PRO A 74 -9.66 3.09 -3.69
CA PRO A 74 -8.97 3.80 -2.61
C PRO A 74 -7.65 3.17 -2.18
N TYR A 75 -7.52 1.87 -2.34
CA TYR A 75 -6.28 1.18 -2.02
C TYR A 75 -5.06 1.88 -2.69
N PHE A 76 -5.23 2.36 -3.92
CA PHE A 76 -4.15 2.99 -4.70
C PHE A 76 -4.01 4.49 -4.44
N THR A 77 -5.09 5.18 -4.14
CA THR A 77 -5.06 6.64 -3.92
C THR A 77 -4.80 7.01 -2.46
N TRP A 78 -5.07 6.10 -1.55
CA TRP A 78 -4.95 6.35 -0.12
C TRP A 78 -3.55 6.73 0.35
N PRO A 79 -2.44 6.16 -0.20
CA PRO A 79 -1.12 6.56 0.25
C PRO A 79 -0.87 8.07 0.21
N LEU A 80 -1.36 8.74 -0.82
CA LEU A 80 -1.27 10.20 -0.95
C LEU A 80 -2.22 10.89 0.03
N ILE A 81 -3.45 10.42 0.13
CA ILE A 81 -4.46 11.02 1.01
C ILE A 81 -4.03 10.93 2.47
N ALA A 82 -3.41 9.83 2.86
CA ALA A 82 -2.97 9.59 4.23
C ALA A 82 -1.64 10.24 4.59
N ALA A 83 -0.86 10.69 3.60
CA ALA A 83 0.51 11.17 3.83
C ALA A 83 0.59 12.28 4.87
N ASP A 84 -0.30 13.27 4.80
CA ASP A 84 -0.26 14.45 5.68
C ASP A 84 -1.23 14.35 6.87
N GLY A 85 -1.71 13.14 7.18
CA GLY A 85 -2.48 12.93 8.41
C GLY A 85 -3.80 12.18 8.28
N GLY A 86 -4.23 11.81 7.07
CA GLY A 86 -5.43 10.98 6.92
C GLY A 86 -5.22 9.59 7.49
N TYR A 87 -6.27 8.97 8.01
CA TYR A 87 -6.24 7.59 8.48
C TYR A 87 -7.64 7.00 8.39
N ALA A 88 -7.73 5.66 8.35
CA ALA A 88 -9.03 5.00 8.30
C ALA A 88 -9.69 5.01 9.68
N PHE A 89 -9.15 4.24 10.62
CA PHE A 89 -9.62 4.18 12.00
C PHE A 89 -8.44 4.33 12.93
N LYS A 90 -8.63 5.10 14.01
CA LYS A 90 -7.57 5.29 15.01
C LYS A 90 -7.28 3.96 15.73
N PHE A 91 -6.00 3.57 15.78
CA PHE A 91 -5.57 2.37 16.46
C PHE A 91 -4.87 2.74 17.76
N GLU A 92 -5.49 2.37 18.90
CA GLU A 92 -4.95 2.65 20.23
C GLU A 92 -5.16 1.44 21.14
N ASN A 93 -4.16 1.14 21.96
CA ASN A 93 -4.24 0.07 22.97
C ASN A 93 -4.65 -1.28 22.37
N GLY A 94 -4.16 -1.58 21.16
CA GLY A 94 -4.44 -2.83 20.49
C GLY A 94 -5.84 -2.94 19.86
N LYS A 95 -6.57 -1.82 19.79
CA LYS A 95 -7.94 -1.79 19.26
C LYS A 95 -8.14 -0.62 18.29
N TYR A 96 -9.05 -0.80 17.34
CA TYR A 96 -9.50 0.27 16.46
C TYR A 96 -10.70 0.97 17.07
N ASP A 97 -10.66 2.30 17.11
CA ASP A 97 -11.80 3.12 17.50
C ASP A 97 -12.64 3.41 16.25
N VAL A 98 -13.77 2.72 16.11
CA VAL A 98 -14.62 2.82 14.91
C VAL A 98 -15.33 4.18 14.78
N LYS A 99 -15.29 5.01 15.81
CA LYS A 99 -15.86 6.36 15.79
C LYS A 99 -14.79 7.42 15.50
N ASP A 100 -13.51 7.06 15.62
CA ASP A 100 -12.42 7.99 15.32
C ASP A 100 -11.87 7.70 13.92
N VAL A 101 -12.44 8.39 12.94
CA VAL A 101 -12.13 8.22 11.51
C VAL A 101 -11.43 9.47 11.00
N GLY A 102 -10.33 9.28 10.28
CA GLY A 102 -9.51 10.39 9.78
C GLY A 102 -9.64 10.64 8.28
N VAL A 103 -10.84 10.50 7.73
CA VAL A 103 -11.08 10.64 6.30
C VAL A 103 -11.28 12.10 5.89
N ASP A 104 -11.83 12.94 6.76
CA ASP A 104 -12.10 14.36 6.44
C ASP A 104 -11.26 15.35 7.23
N ASN A 105 -10.15 14.91 7.82
CA ASN A 105 -9.25 15.82 8.51
C ASN A 105 -8.45 16.68 7.51
N ALA A 106 -7.72 17.67 8.03
CA ALA A 106 -6.98 18.62 7.18
C ALA A 106 -5.97 17.93 6.26
N GLY A 107 -5.27 16.91 6.77
CA GLY A 107 -4.28 16.17 5.99
C GLY A 107 -4.90 15.40 4.83
N ALA A 108 -6.03 14.72 5.08
CA ALA A 108 -6.75 14.00 4.03
C ALA A 108 -7.25 14.96 2.95
N LYS A 109 -7.77 16.12 3.35
CA LYS A 109 -8.23 17.13 2.39
C LYS A 109 -7.10 17.63 1.50
N LYS A 110 -5.93 17.88 2.08
CA LYS A 110 -4.77 18.33 1.31
C LYS A 110 -4.32 17.28 0.31
N GLY A 111 -4.26 16.01 0.71
CA GLY A 111 -3.85 14.92 -0.17
C GLY A 111 -4.80 14.73 -1.34
N LEU A 112 -6.10 14.69 -1.07
CA LEU A 112 -7.09 14.54 -2.13
C LEU A 112 -7.16 15.77 -3.03
N THR A 113 -6.98 16.96 -2.47
CA THR A 113 -6.91 18.20 -3.28
C THR A 113 -5.75 18.13 -4.26
N PHE A 114 -4.59 17.67 -3.82
CA PHE A 114 -3.44 17.53 -4.71
C PHE A 114 -3.74 16.53 -5.84
N LEU A 115 -4.37 15.42 -5.53
CA LEU A 115 -4.76 14.44 -6.55
C LEU A 115 -5.72 15.04 -7.58
N VAL A 116 -6.74 15.77 -7.10
CA VAL A 116 -7.72 16.42 -7.96
C VAL A 116 -7.04 17.47 -8.84
N ASP A 117 -6.08 18.22 -8.28
CA ASP A 117 -5.33 19.22 -9.05
C ASP A 117 -4.50 18.59 -10.16
N LEU A 118 -3.92 17.41 -9.92
CA LEU A 118 -3.22 16.66 -10.97
C LEU A 118 -4.15 16.35 -12.14
N ILE A 119 -5.40 16.01 -11.83
CA ILE A 119 -6.41 15.70 -12.84
C ILE A 119 -6.87 16.97 -13.55
N LYS A 120 -7.15 18.04 -12.80
CA LYS A 120 -7.58 19.33 -13.39
C LYS A 120 -6.53 19.91 -14.32
N ASN A 121 -5.25 19.76 -13.98
CA ASN A 121 -4.15 20.26 -14.78
C ASN A 121 -3.70 19.27 -15.86
N LYS A 122 -4.48 18.21 -16.08
CA LYS A 122 -4.29 17.21 -17.15
C LYS A 122 -2.99 16.40 -17.02
N HIS A 123 -2.45 16.29 -15.80
CA HIS A 123 -1.32 15.41 -15.55
C HIS A 123 -1.77 13.96 -15.38
N MET A 124 -3.02 13.75 -15.00
CA MET A 124 -3.65 12.43 -14.94
C MET A 124 -5.10 12.52 -15.42
N ASN A 125 -5.67 11.37 -15.76
CA ASN A 125 -7.05 11.26 -16.20
C ASN A 125 -7.87 10.54 -15.13
N ALA A 126 -9.01 11.11 -14.75
CA ALA A 126 -9.88 10.55 -13.71
C ALA A 126 -10.39 9.14 -14.04
N ASP A 127 -10.43 8.77 -15.30
CA ASP A 127 -10.92 7.47 -15.77
C ASP A 127 -9.87 6.36 -15.72
N THR A 128 -8.63 6.67 -15.40
CA THR A 128 -7.55 5.67 -15.36
C THR A 128 -7.85 4.60 -14.33
N ASP A 129 -7.87 3.34 -14.76
CA ASP A 129 -8.06 2.19 -13.90
C ASP A 129 -6.80 1.31 -13.89
N TYR A 130 -6.88 0.15 -13.25
CA TYR A 130 -5.74 -0.75 -13.13
C TYR A 130 -5.22 -1.18 -14.50
N SER A 131 -6.09 -1.63 -15.39
CA SER A 131 -5.69 -2.15 -16.70
C SER A 131 -5.08 -1.06 -17.60
N ILE A 132 -5.66 0.13 -17.58
CA ILE A 132 -5.15 1.26 -18.37
C ILE A 132 -3.74 1.65 -17.91
N ALA A 133 -3.55 1.76 -16.59
CA ALA A 133 -2.25 2.12 -16.03
C ALA A 133 -1.20 1.04 -16.29
N GLU A 134 -1.56 -0.22 -16.10
CA GLU A 134 -0.66 -1.34 -16.35
C GLU A 134 -0.21 -1.37 -17.80
N ALA A 135 -1.15 -1.26 -18.73
CA ALA A 135 -0.84 -1.27 -20.16
C ALA A 135 0.07 -0.09 -20.53
N ALA A 136 -0.21 1.10 -20.01
CA ALA A 136 0.59 2.30 -20.32
C ALA A 136 2.03 2.16 -19.84
N PHE A 137 2.22 1.69 -18.62
CA PHE A 137 3.57 1.50 -18.08
C PHE A 137 4.32 0.40 -18.83
N ASN A 138 3.67 -0.73 -19.08
CA ASN A 138 4.30 -1.88 -19.72
C ASN A 138 4.61 -1.65 -21.19
N LYS A 139 3.96 -0.68 -21.82
CA LYS A 139 4.25 -0.25 -23.21
C LYS A 139 5.26 0.92 -23.27
N GLY A 140 5.71 1.43 -22.14
CA GLY A 140 6.63 2.54 -22.09
C GLY A 140 6.01 3.91 -22.37
N GLU A 141 4.70 4.04 -22.22
CA GLU A 141 3.97 5.29 -22.47
C GLU A 141 3.98 6.23 -21.27
N THR A 142 4.10 5.70 -20.06
CA THR A 142 4.21 6.49 -18.84
C THR A 142 5.49 6.13 -18.09
N ALA A 143 6.09 7.13 -17.45
CA ALA A 143 7.37 6.94 -16.75
C ALA A 143 7.23 6.20 -15.43
N MET A 144 6.07 6.31 -14.77
CA MET A 144 5.87 5.75 -13.44
C MET A 144 4.47 5.19 -13.27
N THR A 145 4.36 4.22 -12.35
CA THR A 145 3.07 3.73 -11.88
C THR A 145 3.19 3.41 -10.38
N ILE A 146 2.06 3.20 -9.73
CA ILE A 146 2.00 2.77 -8.34
C ILE A 146 1.34 1.41 -8.32
N ASN A 147 2.05 0.40 -7.82
CA ASN A 147 1.55 -0.96 -7.80
C ASN A 147 2.33 -1.79 -6.78
N GLY A 148 1.92 -3.04 -6.60
CA GLY A 148 2.53 -3.95 -5.66
C GLY A 148 3.34 -5.05 -6.31
N PRO A 149 3.89 -5.97 -5.49
CA PRO A 149 4.72 -7.06 -6.00
C PRO A 149 4.03 -7.97 -7.01
N TRP A 150 2.73 -8.12 -6.94
CA TRP A 150 1.97 -8.95 -7.89
C TRP A 150 2.09 -8.46 -9.33
N ALA A 151 2.46 -7.19 -9.54
CA ALA A 151 2.59 -6.61 -10.88
C ALA A 151 3.94 -6.90 -11.54
N TRP A 152 4.94 -7.32 -10.78
CA TRP A 152 6.32 -7.43 -11.30
C TRP A 152 6.45 -8.45 -12.43
N THR A 153 5.73 -9.56 -12.37
CA THR A 153 5.81 -10.61 -13.40
C THR A 153 5.44 -10.06 -14.79
N ASN A 154 4.35 -9.31 -14.88
CA ASN A 154 3.94 -8.73 -16.16
C ASN A 154 4.91 -7.65 -16.64
N ILE A 155 5.50 -6.88 -15.71
CA ILE A 155 6.50 -5.88 -16.08
C ILE A 155 7.75 -6.57 -16.62
N ASP A 156 8.18 -7.67 -15.99
CA ASP A 156 9.32 -8.46 -16.46
C ASP A 156 9.10 -8.95 -17.90
N LYS A 157 7.89 -9.42 -18.19
CA LYS A 157 7.53 -9.90 -19.53
C LYS A 157 7.52 -8.78 -20.57
N SER A 158 7.29 -7.54 -20.16
CA SER A 158 7.24 -6.39 -21.05
C SER A 158 8.62 -5.90 -21.48
N LYS A 159 9.66 -6.34 -20.77
CA LYS A 159 11.06 -5.95 -21.00
C LYS A 159 11.35 -4.47 -20.71
N VAL A 160 10.46 -3.77 -20.01
CA VAL A 160 10.72 -2.41 -19.54
C VAL A 160 11.83 -2.47 -18.49
N ASN A 161 12.81 -1.57 -18.61
CA ASN A 161 13.87 -1.45 -17.62
C ASN A 161 13.34 -0.65 -16.43
N TYR A 162 12.84 -1.33 -15.41
CA TYR A 162 12.15 -0.69 -14.29
C TYR A 162 12.89 -0.82 -12.97
N GLY A 163 12.57 0.09 -12.06
CA GLY A 163 12.98 0.00 -10.67
C GLY A 163 11.77 0.17 -9.78
N VAL A 164 11.92 -0.24 -8.53
CA VAL A 164 10.90 -0.10 -7.49
C VAL A 164 11.52 0.68 -6.35
N THR A 165 10.84 1.73 -5.88
CA THR A 165 11.39 2.64 -4.88
C THR A 165 10.32 3.14 -3.93
N LEU A 166 10.72 3.99 -2.99
CA LEU A 166 9.79 4.63 -2.06
C LEU A 166 8.77 5.46 -2.82
N LEU A 167 7.52 5.42 -2.35
CA LEU A 167 6.49 6.33 -2.83
C LEU A 167 6.94 7.77 -2.54
N PRO A 168 6.57 8.74 -3.40
CA PRO A 168 6.95 10.12 -3.15
C PRO A 168 6.38 10.65 -1.84
N THR A 169 7.08 11.61 -1.23
CA THR A 169 6.55 12.31 -0.06
C THR A 169 5.53 13.36 -0.49
N PHE A 170 4.63 13.70 0.41
CA PHE A 170 3.71 14.80 0.21
C PHE A 170 3.79 15.73 1.41
N ASN A 171 3.98 17.00 1.15
CA ASN A 171 4.13 18.03 2.18
C ASN A 171 5.23 17.65 3.20
N GLY A 172 6.31 17.07 2.69
CA GLY A 172 7.45 16.64 3.48
C GLY A 172 7.27 15.34 4.25
N LYS A 173 6.15 14.65 4.08
CA LYS A 173 5.82 13.42 4.82
C LYS A 173 5.71 12.23 3.89
N PRO A 174 6.11 11.03 4.32
CA PRO A 174 6.01 9.85 3.46
C PRO A 174 4.56 9.52 3.12
N SER A 175 4.33 9.04 1.90
CA SER A 175 3.06 8.43 1.55
C SER A 175 2.84 7.19 2.42
N LYS A 176 1.60 6.92 2.79
CA LYS A 176 1.26 5.86 3.75
C LYS A 176 0.35 4.82 3.11
N PRO A 177 0.91 3.83 2.39
CA PRO A 177 0.08 2.79 1.80
C PRO A 177 -0.53 1.89 2.87
N PHE A 178 -1.67 1.30 2.55
CA PHE A 178 -2.20 0.22 3.36
C PHE A 178 -1.29 -1.00 3.25
N VAL A 179 -0.99 -1.59 4.39
CA VAL A 179 -0.12 -2.76 4.46
C VAL A 179 -0.96 -4.00 4.66
N GLY A 180 -0.86 -4.96 3.74
CA GLY A 180 -1.44 -6.28 3.90
C GLY A 180 -0.41 -7.22 4.48
N VAL A 181 -0.82 -8.02 5.45
CA VAL A 181 0.06 -9.03 6.06
C VAL A 181 -0.58 -10.40 5.86
N LEU A 182 0.06 -11.22 5.01
CA LEU A 182 -0.35 -12.60 4.84
C LEU A 182 -0.06 -13.33 6.14
N SER A 183 -1.05 -13.98 6.71
CA SER A 183 -0.95 -14.54 8.06
C SER A 183 -1.55 -15.93 8.11
N ALA A 184 -1.09 -16.74 9.06
CA ALA A 184 -1.61 -18.07 9.33
C ALA A 184 -2.24 -18.10 10.71
N GLY A 185 -3.54 -18.41 10.75
CA GLY A 185 -4.26 -18.60 12.00
C GLY A 185 -4.42 -20.08 12.32
N ILE A 186 -4.58 -20.38 13.59
CA ILE A 186 -4.88 -21.74 14.03
C ILE A 186 -6.35 -21.79 14.38
N ASN A 187 -7.10 -22.71 13.75
CA ASN A 187 -8.51 -22.89 14.02
C ASN A 187 -8.74 -23.23 15.49
N ALA A 188 -9.59 -22.46 16.18
CA ALA A 188 -9.88 -22.67 17.59
C ALA A 188 -10.47 -24.05 17.89
N ALA A 189 -11.13 -24.67 16.90
CA ALA A 189 -11.72 -26.01 17.03
C ALA A 189 -10.74 -27.14 16.70
N SER A 190 -9.50 -26.82 16.30
CA SER A 190 -8.53 -27.85 15.93
C SER A 190 -8.10 -28.69 17.14
N PRO A 191 -8.07 -30.02 17.02
CA PRO A 191 -7.47 -30.89 18.04
C PRO A 191 -5.95 -30.92 18.03
N ASN A 192 -5.30 -30.25 17.03
CA ASN A 192 -3.86 -30.29 16.82
C ASN A 192 -3.21 -28.91 17.00
N LYS A 193 -3.72 -28.09 17.89
CA LYS A 193 -3.24 -26.70 18.07
C LYS A 193 -1.75 -26.63 18.40
N GLU A 194 -1.27 -27.50 19.32
CA GLU A 194 0.15 -27.49 19.70
C GLU A 194 1.04 -27.91 18.55
N LEU A 195 0.63 -28.89 17.77
CA LEU A 195 1.38 -29.32 16.60
C LEU A 195 1.40 -28.23 15.53
N ALA A 196 0.28 -27.55 15.30
CA ALA A 196 0.20 -26.42 14.36
C ALA A 196 1.12 -25.28 14.80
N LYS A 197 1.11 -24.95 16.09
CA LYS A 197 1.97 -23.90 16.65
C LYS A 197 3.44 -24.26 16.44
N GLU A 198 3.81 -25.50 16.72
CA GLU A 198 5.20 -25.97 16.52
C GLU A 198 5.61 -25.87 15.06
N PHE A 199 4.74 -26.29 14.16
CA PHE A 199 5.01 -26.19 12.72
C PHE A 199 5.26 -24.73 12.31
N LEU A 200 4.38 -23.82 12.73
CA LEU A 200 4.49 -22.40 12.34
C LEU A 200 5.74 -21.76 12.93
N GLU A 201 6.03 -21.99 14.21
CA GLU A 201 7.16 -21.34 14.88
C GLU A 201 8.53 -21.92 14.54
N ASN A 202 8.61 -23.24 14.40
CA ASN A 202 9.90 -23.92 14.29
C ASN A 202 10.22 -24.46 12.91
N TYR A 203 9.25 -24.47 11.99
CA TYR A 203 9.46 -24.99 10.63
C TYR A 203 9.13 -23.96 9.56
N LEU A 204 7.94 -23.40 9.55
CA LEU A 204 7.53 -22.46 8.51
C LEU A 204 8.22 -21.09 8.68
N LEU A 205 8.14 -20.50 9.87
CA LEU A 205 8.70 -19.17 10.14
C LEU A 205 10.18 -19.27 10.51
N THR A 206 10.93 -19.86 9.59
CA THR A 206 12.39 -19.99 9.63
C THR A 206 12.91 -19.60 8.26
N ASP A 207 14.20 -19.27 8.17
CA ASP A 207 14.81 -18.95 6.88
C ASP A 207 14.61 -20.09 5.87
N GLN A 208 14.82 -21.32 6.32
CA GLN A 208 14.67 -22.51 5.46
C GLN A 208 13.22 -22.72 5.04
N GLY A 209 12.28 -22.62 5.99
CA GLY A 209 10.86 -22.84 5.69
C GLY A 209 10.30 -21.82 4.71
N LEU A 210 10.61 -20.56 4.91
CA LEU A 210 10.16 -19.50 4.02
C LEU A 210 10.85 -19.57 2.66
N ASP A 211 12.11 -19.97 2.61
CA ASP A 211 12.82 -20.16 1.35
C ASP A 211 12.14 -21.23 0.48
N GLU A 212 11.72 -22.34 1.09
CA GLU A 212 11.00 -23.39 0.39
C GLU A 212 9.67 -22.90 -0.20
N VAL A 213 8.90 -22.13 0.57
CA VAL A 213 7.65 -21.54 0.09
C VAL A 213 7.92 -20.52 -1.01
N ASN A 214 8.94 -19.69 -0.81
CA ASN A 214 9.28 -18.63 -1.75
C ASN A 214 9.73 -19.18 -3.11
N LYS A 215 10.36 -20.35 -3.14
CA LYS A 215 10.76 -21.01 -4.39
C LYS A 215 9.56 -21.41 -5.24
N ASP A 216 8.47 -21.83 -4.59
CA ASP A 216 7.25 -22.21 -5.30
C ASP A 216 6.46 -20.97 -5.75
N LYS A 217 6.18 -20.08 -4.82
CA LYS A 217 5.50 -18.81 -5.11
C LYS A 217 6.17 -17.69 -4.34
N PRO A 218 6.73 -16.70 -5.04
CA PRO A 218 7.40 -15.58 -4.37
C PRO A 218 6.50 -14.87 -3.36
N LEU A 219 7.03 -14.71 -2.15
CA LEU A 219 6.31 -14.09 -1.05
C LEU A 219 6.36 -12.56 -1.08
N GLY A 220 7.33 -11.97 -1.80
CA GLY A 220 7.63 -10.57 -1.69
C GLY A 220 8.40 -10.30 -0.41
N ALA A 221 8.03 -9.24 0.34
CA ALA A 221 8.63 -8.99 1.64
C ALA A 221 8.05 -9.97 2.69
N VAL A 222 8.83 -10.28 3.72
CA VAL A 222 8.41 -11.24 4.74
C VAL A 222 8.49 -10.64 6.14
N ALA A 223 7.70 -11.21 7.06
CA ALA A 223 7.67 -10.76 8.45
C ALA A 223 8.89 -11.17 9.25
N LEU A 224 9.52 -12.29 8.92
CA LEU A 224 10.70 -12.81 9.63
C LEU A 224 11.93 -11.96 9.29
N LYS A 225 12.48 -11.27 10.29
CA LYS A 225 13.58 -10.31 10.09
C LYS A 225 14.80 -10.92 9.40
N SER A 226 15.22 -12.10 9.83
CA SER A 226 16.44 -12.73 9.28
C SER A 226 16.31 -13.07 7.80
N PHE A 227 15.14 -13.56 7.37
CA PHE A 227 14.94 -13.89 5.97
C PHE A 227 14.67 -12.65 5.12
N GLN A 228 14.01 -11.65 5.70
CA GLN A 228 13.82 -10.37 5.02
C GLN A 228 15.16 -9.71 4.69
N ASP A 229 16.15 -9.82 5.58
CA ASP A 229 17.50 -9.31 5.32
C ASP A 229 18.11 -9.95 4.08
N GLN A 230 17.86 -11.24 3.86
CA GLN A 230 18.33 -11.94 2.68
C GLN A 230 17.57 -11.49 1.42
N LEU A 231 16.25 -11.38 1.52
CA LEU A 231 15.41 -10.96 0.39
C LEU A 231 15.63 -9.51 0.00
N ALA A 232 16.03 -8.67 0.94
CA ALA A 232 16.26 -7.25 0.71
C ALA A 232 17.48 -6.96 -0.19
N LYS A 233 18.24 -7.98 -0.56
CA LYS A 233 19.26 -7.86 -1.60
C LYS A 233 18.62 -7.58 -2.96
N ASP A 234 17.35 -7.95 -3.14
CA ASP A 234 16.53 -7.51 -4.26
C ASP A 234 15.98 -6.13 -3.93
N PRO A 235 16.38 -5.07 -4.69
CA PRO A 235 15.94 -3.70 -4.40
C PRO A 235 14.40 -3.54 -4.41
N ARG A 236 13.70 -4.36 -5.17
CA ARG A 236 12.24 -4.30 -5.24
C ARG A 236 11.62 -4.73 -3.91
N ILE A 237 12.15 -5.77 -3.30
CA ILE A 237 11.67 -6.29 -2.00
C ILE A 237 12.07 -5.32 -0.89
N ALA A 238 13.27 -4.76 -0.94
CA ALA A 238 13.69 -3.73 0.01
C ALA A 238 12.75 -2.53 -0.02
N ALA A 239 12.39 -2.05 -1.22
CA ALA A 239 11.48 -0.92 -1.37
C ALA A 239 10.08 -1.25 -0.84
N THR A 240 9.59 -2.47 -1.08
CA THR A 240 8.29 -2.92 -0.58
C THR A 240 8.25 -2.84 0.94
N MET A 241 9.28 -3.34 1.60
CA MET A 241 9.35 -3.29 3.07
C MET A 241 9.49 -1.85 3.57
N ASP A 242 10.29 -1.02 2.91
CA ASP A 242 10.45 0.39 3.29
C ASP A 242 9.12 1.14 3.23
N ASN A 243 8.34 0.93 2.16
CA ASN A 243 7.02 1.54 2.03
C ASN A 243 6.06 1.00 3.09
N ALA A 244 6.11 -0.30 3.35
CA ALA A 244 5.26 -0.92 4.35
C ALA A 244 5.51 -0.34 5.75
N GLN A 245 6.77 -0.13 6.11
CA GLN A 245 7.12 0.43 7.42
C GLN A 245 6.65 1.87 7.59
N LYS A 246 6.47 2.60 6.51
CA LYS A 246 5.94 3.97 6.53
C LYS A 246 4.42 4.03 6.41
N GLY A 247 3.81 2.91 6.09
CA GLY A 247 2.38 2.83 5.84
C GLY A 247 1.53 2.59 7.07
N GLU A 248 0.28 2.23 6.81
CA GLU A 248 -0.73 1.95 7.82
C GLU A 248 -1.19 0.50 7.65
N ILE A 249 -1.15 -0.28 8.73
CA ILE A 249 -1.70 -1.64 8.69
C ILE A 249 -3.18 -1.56 8.30
N MET A 250 -3.58 -2.38 7.33
CA MET A 250 -4.98 -2.45 6.92
C MET A 250 -5.80 -2.97 8.10
N PRO A 251 -6.78 -2.18 8.59
CA PRO A 251 -7.59 -2.61 9.74
C PRO A 251 -8.30 -3.93 9.47
N ASN A 252 -8.30 -4.81 10.46
CA ASN A 252 -8.88 -6.15 10.37
C ASN A 252 -10.30 -6.20 10.96
N ILE A 253 -11.08 -5.15 10.79
CA ILE A 253 -12.41 -5.01 11.37
C ILE A 253 -13.47 -4.94 10.27
N PRO A 254 -14.72 -5.39 10.57
CA PRO A 254 -15.80 -5.37 9.56
C PRO A 254 -16.14 -3.98 9.03
N GLN A 255 -15.91 -2.94 9.83
CA GLN A 255 -16.19 -1.56 9.45
C GLN A 255 -15.36 -1.07 8.27
N MET A 256 -14.31 -1.81 7.89
CA MET A 256 -13.53 -1.47 6.69
C MET A 256 -14.36 -1.53 5.41
N ALA A 257 -15.42 -2.35 5.38
CA ALA A 257 -16.31 -2.37 4.21
C ALA A 257 -16.93 -0.99 3.96
N ALA A 258 -17.41 -0.34 5.03
CA ALA A 258 -17.96 1.02 4.93
C ALA A 258 -16.89 2.02 4.52
N PHE A 259 -15.67 1.89 5.05
CA PHE A 259 -14.56 2.75 4.67
C PHE A 259 -14.27 2.66 3.16
N TRP A 260 -14.13 1.43 2.64
CA TRP A 260 -13.82 1.24 1.22
C TRP A 260 -14.89 1.84 0.32
N TYR A 261 -16.15 1.57 0.64
CA TYR A 261 -17.27 2.06 -0.16
C TYR A 261 -17.38 3.59 -0.13
N ALA A 262 -17.35 4.17 1.05
CA ALA A 262 -17.51 5.62 1.22
C ALA A 262 -16.33 6.39 0.63
N THR A 263 -15.11 5.91 0.85
CA THR A 263 -13.90 6.57 0.35
C THR A 263 -13.81 6.45 -1.17
N ARG A 264 -14.18 5.30 -1.72
CA ARG A 264 -14.24 5.12 -3.17
C ARG A 264 -15.16 6.15 -3.83
N THR A 265 -16.36 6.30 -3.29
CA THR A 265 -17.32 7.29 -3.79
C THR A 265 -16.77 8.69 -3.67
N ALA A 266 -16.14 9.03 -2.55
CA ALA A 266 -15.58 10.36 -2.32
C ALA A 266 -14.47 10.70 -3.33
N VAL A 267 -13.56 9.78 -3.55
CA VAL A 267 -12.43 10.01 -4.49
C VAL A 267 -12.94 10.15 -5.92
N ILE A 268 -13.84 9.27 -6.34
CA ILE A 268 -14.42 9.33 -7.69
C ILE A 268 -15.19 10.63 -7.91
N ASN A 269 -16.01 11.03 -6.95
CA ASN A 269 -16.79 12.26 -7.05
C ASN A 269 -15.90 13.52 -7.08
N ALA A 270 -14.87 13.55 -6.24
CA ALA A 270 -13.94 14.68 -6.23
C ALA A 270 -13.12 14.72 -7.53
N ALA A 271 -12.65 13.57 -8.01
CA ALA A 271 -11.87 13.49 -9.23
C ALA A 271 -12.65 13.89 -10.47
N SER A 272 -13.93 13.53 -10.52
CA SER A 272 -14.82 13.84 -11.66
C SER A 272 -15.39 15.26 -11.59
N GLY A 273 -15.21 15.97 -10.49
CA GLY A 273 -15.78 17.31 -10.29
C GLY A 273 -17.23 17.32 -9.83
N ARG A 274 -17.83 16.17 -9.53
CA ARG A 274 -19.22 16.08 -9.04
C ARG A 274 -19.38 16.66 -7.64
N GLN A 275 -18.36 16.57 -6.82
CA GLN A 275 -18.33 17.17 -5.50
C GLN A 275 -17.00 17.88 -5.28
N THR A 276 -16.97 18.88 -4.39
CA THR A 276 -15.71 19.43 -3.91
C THR A 276 -15.02 18.39 -3.01
N VAL A 277 -13.72 18.55 -2.81
CA VAL A 277 -12.98 17.68 -1.89
C VAL A 277 -13.60 17.72 -0.49
N ASP A 278 -13.91 18.91 0.02
CA ASP A 278 -14.50 19.08 1.35
C ASP A 278 -15.84 18.36 1.48
N ALA A 279 -16.73 18.53 0.51
CA ALA A 279 -18.05 17.89 0.54
C ALA A 279 -17.94 16.38 0.41
N ALA A 280 -17.07 15.89 -0.48
CA ALA A 280 -16.88 14.46 -0.71
C ALA A 280 -16.36 13.76 0.56
N LEU A 281 -15.35 14.33 1.19
CA LEU A 281 -14.75 13.72 2.39
C LEU A 281 -15.66 13.84 3.61
N LYS A 282 -16.41 14.94 3.73
CA LYS A 282 -17.40 15.10 4.80
C LYS A 282 -18.47 14.01 4.70
N ASP A 283 -19.00 13.79 3.50
CA ASP A 283 -19.99 12.73 3.28
C ASP A 283 -19.43 11.34 3.61
N ALA A 284 -18.19 11.08 3.18
CA ALA A 284 -17.52 9.81 3.47
C ALA A 284 -17.35 9.60 4.97
N GLN A 285 -16.89 10.62 5.69
CA GLN A 285 -16.71 10.57 7.13
C GLN A 285 -18.04 10.24 7.83
N GLY A 286 -19.12 10.91 7.42
CA GLY A 286 -20.45 10.68 7.99
C GLY A 286 -20.97 9.27 7.76
N ARG A 287 -20.71 8.71 6.58
CA ARG A 287 -21.16 7.34 6.25
C ARG A 287 -20.38 6.28 7.03
N ILE A 288 -19.09 6.50 7.25
CA ILE A 288 -18.25 5.53 7.96
C ILE A 288 -18.58 5.53 9.46
N THR A 289 -18.82 6.69 10.04
CA THR A 289 -19.10 6.83 11.48
C THR A 289 -20.55 6.58 11.87
N LYS A 290 -21.41 6.35 10.90
CA LYS A 290 -22.85 6.18 11.09
C LYS A 290 -23.23 4.92 11.88
#